data_b9efdc781a90df339e8d5c2b54dac77c
#
_entry.id   b9efdc781a90df339e8d5c2b54dac77c
#
_cell.length_a   1.000
_cell.length_b   1.000
_cell.length_c   1.000
_cell.angle_alpha   90.00
_cell.angle_beta   90.00
_cell.angle_gamma   90.00
#
_symmetry.space_group_name_H-M   'P 1'
#
loop_
_entity.id
_entity.type
_entity.pdbx_description
1 polymer ?
#
loop_
_entity_poly.entity_id
_entity_poly.type
_entity_poly.pdbx_seq_one_letter_code
_entity_poly.pdbx_strand_id
1 'polypeptide(L)'
;MPIFIKTELIKKKYLIQKEIRKQIINEHIKWIENLKKKGINIKSGFLVDEFKQSGAGGLLILEIGTYKEALEIIKKDPMIKNNIVEWKLNEWININQ
;
A
#
# COMPACT_ATOMS: atom_id res chain seq x y z
N MET A 1 17.57 -5.97 -6.11
CA MET A 1 16.36 -6.77 -5.86
C MET A 1 15.18 -6.26 -6.67
N PRO A 2 14.25 -7.13 -7.05
CA PRO A 2 13.04 -6.69 -7.74
C PRO A 2 12.24 -5.67 -6.95
N ILE A 3 11.52 -4.83 -7.67
CA ILE A 3 10.63 -3.82 -7.08
C ILE A 3 9.20 -4.21 -7.39
N PHE A 4 8.37 -4.24 -6.37
CA PHE A 4 6.96 -4.55 -6.50
C PHE A 4 6.13 -3.33 -6.12
N ILE A 5 5.03 -3.12 -6.83
CA ILE A 5 4.15 -1.99 -6.61
C ILE A 5 2.75 -2.51 -6.31
N LYS A 6 2.21 -2.08 -5.18
CA LYS A 6 0.80 -2.31 -4.86
C LYS A 6 0.07 -0.99 -5.11
N THR A 7 -0.97 -1.05 -5.92
CA THR A 7 -1.88 0.07 -6.12
C THR A 7 -3.24 -0.28 -5.52
N GLU A 8 -3.95 0.72 -5.01
CA GLU A 8 -5.22 0.46 -4.35
C GLU A 8 -6.19 1.63 -4.44
N LEU A 9 -7.48 1.31 -4.34
CA LEU A 9 -8.55 2.29 -4.20
C LEU A 9 -9.43 1.87 -3.02
N ILE A 10 -9.83 2.83 -2.20
CA ILE A 10 -10.74 2.57 -1.09
C ILE A 10 -12.12 2.27 -1.65
N LYS A 11 -12.76 1.19 -1.18
CA LYS A 11 -14.09 0.81 -1.60
C LYS A 11 -15.10 1.89 -1.21
N LYS A 12 -16.09 2.14 -2.08
CA LYS A 12 -17.05 3.24 -1.92
C LYS A 12 -17.73 3.26 -0.56
N LYS A 13 -18.11 2.11 -0.03
CA LYS A 13 -18.82 2.04 1.25
C LYS A 13 -17.98 2.54 2.44
N TYR A 14 -16.65 2.56 2.30
CA TYR A 14 -15.77 3.04 3.36
C TYR A 14 -15.39 4.51 3.21
N LEU A 15 -15.76 5.15 2.10
CA LEU A 15 -15.49 6.58 1.92
C LEU A 15 -16.27 7.45 2.92
N ILE A 16 -17.46 6.99 3.35
CA ILE A 16 -18.29 7.69 4.32
C ILE A 16 -18.06 7.24 5.76
N GLN A 17 -17.30 6.16 5.98
CA GLN A 17 -16.99 5.63 7.30
C GLN A 17 -15.63 6.14 7.76
N LYS A 18 -15.54 7.44 8.01
CA LYS A 18 -14.28 8.12 8.27
C LYS A 18 -13.50 7.58 9.47
N GLU A 19 -14.19 7.26 10.56
CA GLU A 19 -13.53 6.81 11.78
C GLU A 19 -12.89 5.43 11.60
N ILE A 20 -13.62 4.51 10.98
CA ILE A 20 -13.11 3.16 10.69
C ILE A 20 -11.91 3.26 9.76
N ARG A 21 -12.04 4.05 8.70
CA ARG A 21 -10.98 4.24 7.72
C ARG A 21 -9.72 4.83 8.36
N LYS A 22 -9.87 5.84 9.19
CA LYS A 22 -8.76 6.49 9.90
C LYS A 22 -8.02 5.51 10.81
N GLN A 23 -8.76 4.69 11.54
CA GLN A 23 -8.18 3.69 12.42
C GLN A 23 -7.34 2.68 11.63
N ILE A 24 -7.88 2.17 10.53
CA ILE A 24 -7.18 1.19 9.71
C ILE A 24 -5.95 1.81 9.03
N ILE A 25 -6.03 3.06 8.58
CA ILE A 25 -4.89 3.78 8.01
C ILE A 25 -3.79 3.94 9.07
N ASN A 26 -4.14 4.25 10.31
CA ASN A 26 -3.16 4.35 11.39
C ASN A 26 -2.47 3.01 11.65
N GLU A 27 -3.21 1.91 11.61
CA GLU A 27 -2.64 0.57 11.72
C GLU A 27 -1.70 0.26 10.55
N HIS A 28 -2.08 0.67 9.34
CA HIS A 28 -1.24 0.53 8.15
C HIS A 28 0.08 1.27 8.31
N ILE A 29 0.06 2.50 8.81
CA ILE A 29 1.27 3.29 9.04
C ILE A 29 2.20 2.57 10.01
N LYS A 30 1.67 2.03 11.11
CA LYS A 30 2.45 1.28 12.09
C LYS A 30 3.05 0.01 11.48
N TRP A 31 2.29 -0.67 10.62
CA TRP A 31 2.76 -1.86 9.93
C TRP A 31 3.95 -1.54 9.02
N ILE A 32 3.87 -0.44 8.26
CA ILE A 32 4.97 0.05 7.41
C ILE A 32 6.20 0.35 8.26
N GLU A 33 6.02 1.07 9.37
CA GLU A 33 7.14 1.43 10.25
C GLU A 33 7.84 0.19 10.81
N ASN A 34 7.08 -0.85 11.19
CA ASN A 34 7.63 -2.10 11.69
C ASN A 34 8.44 -2.82 10.62
N LEU A 35 7.97 -2.84 9.38
CA LEU A 35 8.71 -3.45 8.27
C LEU A 35 10.02 -2.71 8.01
N LYS A 36 10.02 -1.39 8.06
CA LYS A 36 11.23 -0.58 7.91
C LYS A 36 12.25 -0.89 9.01
N LYS A 37 11.79 -1.05 10.24
CA LYS A 37 12.66 -1.41 11.38
C LYS A 37 13.32 -2.77 11.19
N LYS A 38 12.65 -3.67 10.46
CA LYS A 38 13.21 -4.99 10.13
C LYS A 38 14.17 -4.96 8.95
N GLY A 39 14.42 -3.79 8.38
CA GLY A 39 15.32 -3.62 7.26
C GLY A 39 14.70 -3.81 5.89
N ILE A 40 13.37 -3.89 5.81
CA ILE A 40 12.67 -4.02 4.53
C ILE A 40 12.55 -2.64 3.88
N ASN A 41 12.95 -2.55 2.62
CA ASN A 41 12.83 -1.31 1.85
C ASN A 41 11.41 -1.17 1.32
N ILE A 42 10.60 -0.36 1.99
CA ILE A 42 9.19 -0.18 1.69
C ILE A 42 8.81 1.29 1.85
N LYS A 43 7.97 1.78 0.94
CA LYS A 43 7.40 3.12 0.99
C LYS A 43 5.92 3.04 0.68
N SER A 44 5.12 3.83 1.36
CA SER A 44 3.68 3.87 1.14
C SER A 44 3.18 5.31 1.18
N GLY A 45 2.21 5.61 0.34
CA GLY A 45 1.61 6.93 0.29
C GLY A 45 0.30 6.91 -0.49
N PHE A 46 -0.29 8.08 -0.62
CA PHE A 46 -1.51 8.24 -1.41
C PHE A 46 -1.30 9.29 -2.50
N LEU A 47 -2.08 9.16 -3.56
CA LEU A 47 -1.96 10.02 -4.73
C LEU A 47 -2.92 11.21 -4.61
N VAL A 48 -2.45 12.38 -5.01
CA VAL A 48 -3.24 13.62 -4.99
C VAL A 48 -3.23 14.26 -6.36
N ASP A 49 -4.22 15.13 -6.63
CA ASP A 49 -4.27 15.91 -7.86
C ASP A 49 -3.44 17.19 -7.73
N GLU A 50 -3.53 18.06 -8.74
CA GLU A 50 -2.78 19.34 -8.77
C GLU A 50 -3.13 20.27 -7.62
N PHE A 51 -4.31 20.10 -6.99
CA PHE A 51 -4.77 20.89 -5.85
C PHE A 51 -4.51 20.23 -4.52
N LYS A 52 -3.71 19.15 -4.50
CA LYS A 52 -3.40 18.36 -3.31
C LYS A 52 -4.63 17.65 -2.72
N GLN A 53 -5.66 17.41 -3.53
CA GLN A 53 -6.83 16.66 -3.11
C GLN A 53 -6.59 15.17 -3.25
N SER A 54 -6.89 14.39 -2.21
CA SER A 54 -6.79 12.93 -2.26
C SER A 54 -7.97 12.33 -3.02
N GLY A 55 -7.85 11.05 -3.39
CA GLY A 55 -8.94 10.33 -4.07
C GLY A 55 -8.47 9.48 -5.24
N ALA A 56 -7.21 9.65 -5.67
CA ALA A 56 -6.65 8.86 -6.76
C ALA A 56 -6.06 7.52 -6.28
N GLY A 57 -6.23 7.19 -5.01
CA GLY A 57 -5.81 5.91 -4.44
C GLY A 57 -4.47 5.96 -3.73
N GLY A 58 -3.99 4.77 -3.37
CA GLY A 58 -2.73 4.59 -2.68
C GLY A 58 -1.70 3.87 -3.54
N LEU A 59 -0.45 4.08 -3.17
CA LEU A 59 0.69 3.46 -3.83
C LEU A 59 1.68 2.98 -2.77
N LEU A 60 2.10 1.73 -2.90
CA LEU A 60 3.11 1.15 -2.02
C LEU A 60 4.21 0.55 -2.89
N ILE A 61 5.46 0.84 -2.56
CA ILE A 61 6.63 0.32 -3.27
C ILE A 61 7.41 -0.55 -2.31
N LEU A 62 7.73 -1.77 -2.73
CA LEU A 62 8.39 -2.78 -1.92
C LEU A 62 9.54 -3.42 -2.70
N GLU A 63 10.75 -3.39 -2.13
CA GLU A 63 11.91 -4.05 -2.70
C GLU A 63 12.14 -5.35 -1.94
N ILE A 64 12.01 -6.49 -2.64
CA ILE A 64 12.20 -7.81 -2.02
C ILE A 64 12.47 -8.85 -3.12
N GLY A 65 12.90 -10.04 -2.73
CA GLY A 65 13.45 -11.05 -3.64
C GLY A 65 12.51 -11.62 -4.69
N THR A 66 11.25 -11.92 -4.33
CA THR A 66 10.30 -12.59 -5.23
C THR A 66 8.89 -12.02 -5.09
N TYR A 67 8.08 -12.23 -6.13
CA TYR A 67 6.66 -11.87 -6.08
C TYR A 67 5.93 -12.59 -4.93
N LYS A 68 6.25 -13.85 -4.69
CA LYS A 68 5.62 -14.63 -3.62
C LYS A 68 5.89 -14.02 -2.26
N GLU A 69 7.14 -13.61 -2.00
CA GLU A 69 7.50 -12.93 -0.75
C GLU A 69 6.77 -11.59 -0.62
N ALA A 70 6.71 -10.82 -1.72
CA ALA A 70 5.99 -9.55 -1.73
C ALA A 70 4.51 -9.76 -1.40
N LEU A 71 3.88 -10.76 -2.01
CA LEU A 71 2.47 -11.06 -1.78
C LEU A 71 2.21 -11.45 -0.32
N GLU A 72 3.08 -12.25 0.28
CA GLU A 72 2.95 -12.65 1.68
C GLU A 72 3.02 -11.44 2.62
N ILE A 73 3.90 -10.50 2.33
CA ILE A 73 4.00 -9.25 3.11
C ILE A 73 2.75 -8.39 2.92
N ILE A 74 2.34 -8.18 1.67
CA ILE A 74 1.21 -7.32 1.35
C ILE A 74 -0.11 -7.83 1.94
N LYS A 75 -0.31 -9.14 1.99
CA LYS A 75 -1.52 -9.72 2.58
C LYS A 75 -1.69 -9.39 4.06
N LYS A 76 -0.63 -8.99 4.73
CA LYS A 76 -0.66 -8.60 6.15
C LYS A 76 -0.97 -7.12 6.35
N ASP A 77 -1.06 -6.34 5.27
CA ASP A 77 -1.43 -4.93 5.32
C ASP A 77 -2.83 -4.79 5.92
N PRO A 78 -3.01 -4.00 6.99
CA PRO A 78 -4.33 -3.79 7.59
C PRO A 78 -5.40 -3.33 6.60
N MET A 79 -5.02 -2.55 5.57
CA MET A 79 -5.95 -2.12 4.52
C MET A 79 -6.53 -3.31 3.77
N ILE A 80 -5.70 -4.32 3.51
CA ILE A 80 -6.09 -5.54 2.80
C ILE A 80 -6.81 -6.50 3.75
N LYS A 81 -6.26 -6.72 4.93
CA LYS A 81 -6.85 -7.63 5.93
C LYS A 81 -8.28 -7.24 6.30
N ASN A 82 -8.55 -5.93 6.38
CA ASN A 82 -9.88 -5.42 6.69
C ASN A 82 -10.76 -5.25 5.45
N ASN A 83 -10.23 -5.61 4.29
CA ASN A 83 -10.96 -5.62 3.02
C ASN A 83 -11.61 -4.26 2.67
N ILE A 84 -10.93 -3.17 3.01
CA ILE A 84 -11.45 -1.82 2.70
C ILE A 84 -10.95 -1.27 1.37
N VAL A 85 -10.02 -1.97 0.71
CA VAL A 85 -9.44 -1.54 -0.57
C VAL A 85 -9.59 -2.60 -1.64
N GLU A 86 -9.68 -2.15 -2.88
CA GLU A 86 -9.42 -2.97 -4.04
C GLU A 86 -7.98 -2.72 -4.44
N TRP A 87 -7.22 -3.77 -4.67
CA TRP A 87 -5.77 -3.64 -4.83
C TRP A 87 -5.23 -4.58 -5.89
N LYS A 88 -4.04 -4.21 -6.38
CA LYS A 88 -3.26 -5.02 -7.33
C LYS A 88 -1.80 -5.00 -6.89
N LEU A 89 -1.11 -6.10 -7.11
CA LEU A 89 0.32 -6.20 -6.89
C LEU A 89 1.01 -6.57 -8.19
N ASN A 90 1.98 -5.77 -8.61
CA ASN A 90 2.74 -5.99 -9.83
C ASN A 90 4.23 -5.80 -9.56
N GLU A 91 5.06 -6.54 -10.29
CA GLU A 91 6.48 -6.23 -10.33
C GLU A 91 6.69 -5.08 -11.32
N TRP A 92 7.55 -4.13 -10.95
CA TRP A 92 7.94 -3.04 -11.85
C TRP A 92 9.27 -3.37 -12.51
N ILE A 93 9.25 -3.49 -13.82
CA ILE A 93 10.46 -3.71 -14.61
C ILE A 93 10.88 -2.37 -15.21
N ASN A 94 12.07 -1.89 -14.81
CA ASN A 94 12.60 -0.64 -15.33
C ASN A 94 13.26 -0.89 -16.67
N ILE A 95 12.76 -0.26 -17.73
CA ILE A 95 13.27 -0.48 -19.09
C ILE A 95 14.35 0.51 -19.52
N ASN A 96 14.63 1.51 -18.69
CA ASN A 96 15.57 2.60 -18.99
C ASN A 96 16.82 2.58 -18.09
N GLN A 97 17.23 1.44 -17.66
CA GLN A 97 18.42 1.34 -16.81
C GLN A 97 19.69 1.75 -17.51
#